data_f0a631dfcc3f8d9324dba3be8d18c7fe
#
_entry.id   f0a631dfcc3f8d9324dba3be8d18c7fe
#
_cell.length_a   1.000
_cell.length_b   1.000
_cell.length_c   1.000
_cell.angle_alpha   90.00
_cell.angle_beta   90.00
_cell.angle_gamma   90.00
#
_symmetry.space_group_name_H-M   'P 1'
#
loop_
_entity.id
_entity.type
_entity.pdbx_description
1 polymer ?
#
loop_
_entity_poly.entity_id
_entity_poly.type
_entity_poly.pdbx_seq_one_letter_code
_entity_poly.pdbx_strand_id
1 'polypeptide(L)'
;LQAGFDAIGFSQGGQFLRGYVERFNTPRVRNLVTFGAQHMGITQLPGCAEGDRLCNLVLRSFEGRMYSDFAQTHLVVAQYFRDTRLASQYQQYEQRNRFLYDINNEGPSKQELYKTNIKQLEKFVMVRFSEEETVVPSESTWFSAYEDPEHRRDDVVNMTIPLRTSRLYKEDWIGLRHLDARGSLAFHTCEGQHMQLSPPCKSLVFHTYVGHPRFDEASMNILEGFMNISLYALICIGLMICMRRLYRPPGDDATHVT
;
A
#
# COMPACT_ATOMS: atom_id res chain seq x y z
N LEU A 1 -9.47 -16.07 -16.85
CA LEU A 1 -8.21 -15.64 -16.19
C LEU A 1 -6.97 -16.46 -16.63
N GLN A 2 -7.10 -17.49 -17.49
CA GLN A 2 -5.93 -18.26 -17.96
C GLN A 2 -4.88 -17.40 -18.70
N ALA A 3 -5.32 -16.38 -19.42
CA ALA A 3 -4.41 -15.44 -20.11
C ALA A 3 -3.79 -14.37 -19.19
N GLY A 4 -4.10 -14.40 -17.91
CA GLY A 4 -3.75 -13.37 -16.93
C GLY A 4 -4.73 -12.19 -16.91
N PHE A 5 -4.47 -11.22 -16.04
CA PHE A 5 -5.29 -10.02 -15.86
C PHE A 5 -4.42 -8.82 -15.48
N ASP A 6 -4.98 -7.63 -15.63
CA ASP A 6 -4.34 -6.40 -15.16
C ASP A 6 -4.88 -6.08 -13.78
N ALA A 7 -4.00 -5.78 -12.83
CA ALA A 7 -4.33 -5.51 -11.45
C ALA A 7 -4.07 -4.04 -11.12
N ILE A 8 -5.08 -3.39 -10.54
CA ILE A 8 -5.00 -1.98 -10.15
C ILE A 8 -5.21 -1.88 -8.64
N GLY A 9 -4.25 -1.32 -7.94
CA GLY A 9 -4.29 -1.16 -6.49
C GLY A 9 -4.10 0.28 -6.05
N PHE A 10 -4.95 0.72 -5.13
CA PHE A 10 -4.89 2.04 -4.54
C PHE A 10 -4.35 1.96 -3.12
N SER A 11 -3.41 2.85 -2.78
CA SER A 11 -2.85 2.93 -1.43
C SER A 11 -2.42 1.54 -0.94
N GLN A 12 -2.91 1.09 0.20
CA GLN A 12 -2.69 -0.25 0.73
C GLN A 12 -3.07 -1.38 -0.24
N GLY A 13 -4.09 -1.19 -1.09
CA GLY A 13 -4.47 -2.16 -2.12
C GLY A 13 -3.35 -2.44 -3.11
N GLY A 14 -2.49 -1.47 -3.39
CA GLY A 14 -1.29 -1.66 -4.21
C GLY A 14 -0.27 -2.58 -3.56
N GLN A 15 -0.07 -2.48 -2.25
CA GLN A 15 0.79 -3.42 -1.51
C GLN A 15 0.18 -4.83 -1.46
N PHE A 16 -1.13 -4.92 -1.26
CA PHE A 16 -1.84 -6.20 -1.27
C PHE A 16 -1.64 -6.93 -2.60
N LEU A 17 -1.84 -6.23 -3.72
CA LEU A 17 -1.65 -6.80 -5.05
C LEU A 17 -0.19 -7.15 -5.34
N ARG A 18 0.77 -6.33 -4.88
CA ARG A 18 2.19 -6.67 -4.95
C ARG A 18 2.48 -7.96 -4.18
N GLY A 19 2.01 -8.05 -2.95
CA GLY A 19 2.17 -9.27 -2.14
C GLY A 19 1.51 -10.50 -2.78
N TYR A 20 0.37 -10.33 -3.47
CA TYR A 20 -0.24 -11.40 -4.26
C TYR A 20 0.68 -11.85 -5.41
N VAL A 21 1.23 -10.89 -6.17
CA VAL A 21 2.16 -11.21 -7.26
C VAL A 21 3.38 -11.94 -6.71
N GLU A 22 4.03 -11.41 -5.68
CA GLU A 22 5.24 -12.00 -5.13
C GLU A 22 5.03 -13.41 -4.61
N ARG A 23 3.97 -13.63 -3.85
CA ARG A 23 3.73 -14.91 -3.16
C ARG A 23 3.07 -15.97 -4.03
N PHE A 24 2.23 -15.58 -4.97
CA PHE A 24 1.36 -16.51 -5.69
C PHE A 24 1.41 -16.37 -7.21
N ASN A 25 1.05 -15.21 -7.73
CA ASN A 25 0.90 -14.86 -9.15
C ASN A 25 0.11 -15.90 -9.99
N THR A 26 -0.87 -16.55 -9.37
CA THR A 26 -1.71 -17.54 -10.03
C THR A 26 -3.17 -17.33 -9.62
N PRO A 27 -4.04 -16.83 -10.50
CA PRO A 27 -3.80 -16.43 -11.91
C PRO A 27 -2.77 -15.31 -12.07
N ARG A 28 -2.04 -15.32 -13.19
CA ARG A 28 -0.96 -14.37 -13.46
C ARG A 28 -1.48 -12.93 -13.60
N VAL A 29 -0.83 -11.99 -12.91
CA VAL A 29 -0.95 -10.56 -13.19
C VAL A 29 -0.02 -10.21 -14.36
N ARG A 30 -0.57 -9.55 -15.39
CA ARG A 30 0.20 -9.03 -16.53
C ARG A 30 0.75 -7.65 -16.22
N ASN A 31 -0.14 -6.69 -15.98
CA ASN A 31 0.23 -5.35 -15.57
C ASN A 31 -0.23 -5.10 -14.14
N LEU A 32 0.70 -4.66 -13.30
CA LEU A 32 0.42 -4.19 -11.95
C LEU A 32 0.49 -2.67 -11.94
N VAL A 33 -0.63 -2.02 -11.69
CA VAL A 33 -0.74 -0.56 -11.58
C VAL A 33 -1.05 -0.20 -10.14
N THR A 34 -0.24 0.65 -9.54
CA THR A 34 -0.42 1.08 -8.15
C THR A 34 -0.49 2.61 -8.03
N PHE A 35 -1.48 3.11 -7.30
CA PHE A 35 -1.68 4.53 -7.04
C PHE A 35 -1.46 4.83 -5.55
N GLY A 36 -0.50 5.68 -5.23
CA GLY A 36 -0.20 6.06 -3.86
C GLY A 36 0.13 4.89 -2.94
N ALA A 37 0.68 3.78 -3.49
CA ALA A 37 0.99 2.60 -2.70
C ALA A 37 2.35 2.75 -2.02
N GLN A 38 2.39 2.55 -0.73
CA GLN A 38 3.56 2.71 0.12
C GLN A 38 4.49 1.50 0.04
N HIS A 39 5.18 1.32 -1.09
CA HIS A 39 6.00 0.13 -1.37
C HIS A 39 7.18 -0.07 -0.41
N MET A 40 7.72 1.02 0.13
CA MET A 40 8.74 0.99 1.18
C MET A 40 8.20 1.39 2.56
N GLY A 41 6.87 1.34 2.71
CA GLY A 41 6.21 1.66 3.96
C GLY A 41 6.02 3.15 4.22
N ILE A 42 5.65 3.45 5.45
CA ILE A 42 5.46 4.81 5.97
C ILE A 42 6.25 4.98 7.26
N THR A 43 6.67 6.21 7.53
CA THR A 43 7.36 6.59 8.78
C THR A 43 6.47 7.39 9.73
N GLN A 44 5.29 7.77 9.27
CA GLN A 44 4.29 8.49 10.06
C GLN A 44 2.93 7.84 9.83
N LEU A 45 2.12 7.80 10.86
CA LEU A 45 0.73 7.35 10.72
C LEU A 45 -0.06 8.44 9.97
N PRO A 46 -1.01 8.03 9.11
CA PRO A 46 -1.92 9.01 8.50
C PRO A 46 -2.56 9.88 9.56
N GLY A 47 -2.56 11.18 9.32
CA GLY A 47 -3.13 12.15 10.26
C GLY A 47 -4.63 11.94 10.48
N CYS A 48 -5.10 12.36 11.65
CA CYS A 48 -6.53 12.43 11.94
C CYS A 48 -7.14 13.71 11.34
N ALA A 49 -8.43 13.68 11.09
CA ALA A 49 -9.14 14.89 10.70
C ALA A 49 -8.94 15.99 11.76
N GLU A 50 -8.89 17.23 11.32
CA GLU A 50 -8.71 18.38 12.22
C GLU A 50 -9.81 18.38 13.30
N GLY A 51 -9.39 18.45 14.57
CA GLY A 51 -10.30 18.43 15.73
C GLY A 51 -10.70 17.03 16.22
N ASP A 52 -10.34 15.94 15.56
CA ASP A 52 -10.63 14.58 16.03
C ASP A 52 -9.70 14.17 17.18
N ARG A 53 -10.10 14.55 18.40
CA ARG A 53 -9.35 14.28 19.63
C ARG A 53 -9.23 12.78 19.94
N LEU A 54 -10.26 12.00 19.60
CA LEU A 54 -10.27 10.56 19.88
C LEU A 54 -9.29 9.83 18.96
N CYS A 55 -9.32 10.13 17.67
CA CYS A 55 -8.36 9.61 16.70
C CYS A 55 -6.92 9.95 17.13
N ASN A 56 -6.65 11.22 17.45
CA ASN A 56 -5.33 11.65 17.90
C ASN A 56 -4.86 10.95 19.19
N LEU A 57 -5.77 10.69 20.13
CA LEU A 57 -5.44 9.94 21.35
C LEU A 57 -5.08 8.49 21.02
N VAL A 58 -5.85 7.85 20.14
CA VAL A 58 -5.58 6.48 19.68
C VAL A 58 -4.24 6.42 18.95
N LEU A 59 -3.98 7.31 17.99
CA LEU A 59 -2.69 7.33 17.27
C LEU A 59 -1.50 7.46 18.22
N ARG A 60 -1.57 8.40 19.17
CA ARG A 60 -0.52 8.60 20.19
C ARG A 60 -0.32 7.36 21.07
N SER A 61 -1.36 6.59 21.36
CA SER A 61 -1.26 5.37 22.16
C SER A 61 -0.47 4.26 21.45
N PHE A 62 -0.40 4.30 20.12
CA PHE A 62 0.37 3.38 19.29
C PHE A 62 1.75 3.92 18.91
N GLU A 63 2.03 5.19 19.17
CA GLU A 63 3.33 5.79 18.96
C GLU A 63 4.41 5.00 19.73
N GLY A 64 5.42 4.50 19.02
CA GLY A 64 6.45 3.63 19.59
C GLY A 64 6.04 2.16 19.82
N ARG A 65 4.79 1.76 19.52
CA ARG A 65 4.28 0.39 19.69
C ARG A 65 3.90 -0.32 18.40
N MET A 66 4.27 0.25 17.24
CA MET A 66 3.93 -0.30 15.92
C MET A 66 4.44 -1.73 15.72
N TYR A 67 5.52 -2.10 16.40
CA TYR A 67 6.10 -3.44 16.31
C TYR A 67 5.70 -4.36 17.47
N SER A 68 4.69 -4.00 18.28
CA SER A 68 4.11 -4.92 19.26
C SER A 68 3.34 -6.05 18.55
N ASP A 69 3.25 -7.22 19.19
CA ASP A 69 2.51 -8.36 18.64
C ASP A 69 1.05 -8.02 18.38
N PHE A 70 0.43 -7.22 19.27
CA PHE A 70 -0.93 -6.73 19.08
C PHE A 70 -1.04 -5.87 17.82
N ALA A 71 -0.18 -4.87 17.65
CA ALA A 71 -0.21 -3.98 16.50
C ALA A 71 0.03 -4.75 15.19
N GLN A 72 1.04 -5.60 15.15
CA GLN A 72 1.38 -6.40 13.97
C GLN A 72 0.31 -7.44 13.60
N THR A 73 -0.55 -7.84 14.54
CA THR A 73 -1.63 -8.81 14.30
C THR A 73 -2.96 -8.14 13.97
N HIS A 74 -3.27 -6.99 14.56
CA HIS A 74 -4.60 -6.39 14.50
C HIS A 74 -4.65 -5.05 13.74
N LEU A 75 -3.52 -4.37 13.54
CA LEU A 75 -3.46 -3.09 12.86
C LEU A 75 -2.71 -3.23 11.54
N VAL A 76 -3.45 -3.18 10.45
CA VAL A 76 -2.85 -3.34 9.12
C VAL A 76 -1.80 -2.27 8.84
N VAL A 77 -2.01 -1.02 9.31
CA VAL A 77 -1.05 0.07 9.16
C VAL A 77 0.30 -0.24 9.82
N ALA A 78 0.32 -0.99 10.91
CA ALA A 78 1.55 -1.40 11.57
C ALA A 78 2.39 -2.36 10.70
N GLN A 79 1.75 -3.15 9.85
CA GLN A 79 2.43 -4.13 8.99
C GLN A 79 3.22 -3.48 7.85
N TYR A 80 2.97 -2.21 7.54
CA TYR A 80 3.75 -1.43 6.57
C TYR A 80 4.39 -0.17 7.17
N PHE A 81 4.40 -0.04 8.51
CA PHE A 81 5.20 0.99 9.18
C PHE A 81 6.68 0.60 9.12
N ARG A 82 7.54 1.51 8.60
CA ARG A 82 8.97 1.30 8.41
C ARG A 82 9.73 2.61 8.60
N ASP A 83 10.23 2.83 9.79
CA ASP A 83 11.11 3.98 10.08
C ASP A 83 12.53 3.51 10.39
N THR A 84 13.41 3.70 9.43
CA THR A 84 14.83 3.31 9.52
C THR A 84 15.73 4.42 10.04
N ARG A 85 15.19 5.60 10.37
CA ARG A 85 16.00 6.73 10.84
C ARG A 85 16.63 6.46 12.20
N LEU A 86 15.96 5.67 13.06
CA LEU A 86 16.46 5.25 14.35
C LEU A 86 16.81 3.76 14.34
N ALA A 87 18.03 3.43 14.74
CA ALA A 87 18.52 2.04 14.76
C ALA A 87 17.62 1.11 15.60
N SER A 88 17.13 1.61 16.74
CA SER A 88 16.23 0.82 17.62
C SER A 88 14.87 0.54 16.97
N GLN A 89 14.36 1.43 16.15
CA GLN A 89 13.12 1.24 15.37
C GLN A 89 13.35 0.25 14.22
N TYR A 90 14.46 0.39 13.53
CA TYR A 90 14.82 -0.53 12.44
C TYR A 90 15.03 -1.96 12.95
N GLN A 91 15.72 -2.15 14.06
CA GLN A 91 15.87 -3.45 14.67
C GLN A 91 14.53 -4.10 15.04
N GLN A 92 13.57 -3.32 15.55
CA GLN A 92 12.23 -3.83 15.84
C GLN A 92 11.46 -4.18 14.54
N TYR A 93 11.62 -3.38 13.49
CA TYR A 93 11.08 -3.67 12.17
C TYR A 93 11.59 -5.02 11.65
N GLU A 94 12.89 -5.23 11.64
CA GLU A 94 13.49 -6.48 11.17
C GLU A 94 13.00 -7.71 11.94
N GLN A 95 12.88 -7.58 13.26
CA GLN A 95 12.53 -8.71 14.13
C GLN A 95 11.02 -9.00 14.14
N ARG A 96 10.17 -8.03 13.92
CA ARG A 96 8.75 -8.13 14.26
C ARG A 96 7.80 -7.78 13.13
N ASN A 97 8.24 -7.11 12.06
CA ASN A 97 7.35 -6.79 10.96
C ASN A 97 6.91 -8.06 10.23
N ARG A 98 5.59 -8.21 10.05
CA ARG A 98 5.00 -9.45 9.55
C ARG A 98 4.65 -9.43 8.07
N PHE A 99 4.73 -8.28 7.42
CA PHE A 99 4.32 -8.15 6.03
C PHE A 99 5.35 -7.45 5.16
N LEU A 100 5.67 -6.20 5.45
CA LEU A 100 6.50 -5.40 4.54
C LEU A 100 7.93 -5.93 4.45
N TYR A 101 8.52 -6.34 5.57
CA TYR A 101 9.85 -6.94 5.62
C TYR A 101 9.94 -8.21 4.75
N ASP A 102 8.89 -9.03 4.78
CA ASP A 102 8.80 -10.24 3.96
C ASP A 102 8.69 -9.92 2.47
N ILE A 103 7.68 -9.10 2.07
CA ILE A 103 7.48 -8.79 0.64
C ILE A 103 8.58 -7.91 0.04
N ASN A 104 9.32 -7.13 0.84
CA ASN A 104 10.53 -6.46 0.39
C ASN A 104 11.72 -7.43 0.28
N ASN A 105 11.55 -8.65 0.75
CA ASN A 105 12.60 -9.67 0.75
C ASN A 105 13.87 -9.18 1.49
N GLU A 106 13.67 -8.45 2.60
CA GLU A 106 14.77 -7.81 3.35
C GLU A 106 15.57 -8.83 4.17
N GLY A 107 15.00 -9.99 4.49
CA GLY A 107 15.63 -11.04 5.27
C GLY A 107 16.95 -11.57 4.70
N PRO A 108 17.78 -12.22 5.54
CA PRO A 108 19.08 -12.75 5.10
C PRO A 108 18.94 -13.84 4.04
N SER A 109 17.87 -14.64 4.11
CA SER A 109 17.53 -15.65 3.11
C SER A 109 16.48 -15.10 2.15
N LYS A 110 16.88 -14.85 0.90
CA LYS A 110 15.99 -14.28 -0.11
C LYS A 110 15.02 -15.34 -0.65
N GLN A 111 13.76 -14.97 -0.80
CA GLN A 111 12.73 -15.79 -1.43
C GLN A 111 12.80 -15.60 -2.94
N GLU A 112 13.45 -16.52 -3.66
CA GLU A 112 13.61 -16.45 -5.11
C GLU A 112 12.28 -16.50 -5.87
N LEU A 113 11.23 -17.05 -5.26
CA LEU A 113 9.88 -17.05 -5.82
C LEU A 113 9.37 -15.62 -6.06
N TYR A 114 9.59 -14.69 -5.10
CA TYR A 114 9.13 -13.31 -5.21
C TYR A 114 9.75 -12.61 -6.41
N LYS A 115 11.05 -12.75 -6.57
CA LYS A 115 11.80 -12.26 -7.73
C LYS A 115 11.32 -12.89 -9.03
N THR A 116 11.11 -14.19 -9.05
CA THR A 116 10.63 -14.92 -10.23
C THR A 116 9.25 -14.44 -10.65
N ASN A 117 8.35 -14.25 -9.70
CA ASN A 117 6.99 -13.82 -9.97
C ASN A 117 6.91 -12.35 -10.43
N ILE A 118 7.61 -11.44 -9.77
CA ILE A 118 7.66 -10.03 -10.20
C ILE A 118 8.21 -9.89 -11.61
N LYS A 119 9.23 -10.66 -11.96
CA LYS A 119 9.82 -10.65 -13.31
C LYS A 119 8.83 -11.06 -14.41
N GLN A 120 7.72 -11.71 -14.09
CA GLN A 120 6.68 -12.08 -15.06
C GLN A 120 5.76 -10.92 -15.43
N LEU A 121 5.75 -9.82 -14.67
CA LEU A 121 4.93 -8.63 -14.99
C LEU A 121 5.36 -8.06 -16.35
N GLU A 122 4.42 -7.74 -17.20
CA GLU A 122 4.67 -7.00 -18.45
C GLU A 122 4.98 -5.53 -18.14
N LYS A 123 4.21 -4.92 -17.24
CA LYS A 123 4.47 -3.59 -16.68
C LYS A 123 4.20 -3.58 -15.18
N PHE A 124 5.04 -2.87 -14.44
CA PHE A 124 4.77 -2.42 -13.09
C PHE A 124 4.76 -0.89 -13.08
N VAL A 125 3.58 -0.34 -12.90
CA VAL A 125 3.31 1.10 -12.98
C VAL A 125 3.08 1.64 -11.59
N MET A 126 3.84 2.62 -11.20
CA MET A 126 3.79 3.24 -9.88
C MET A 126 3.44 4.72 -10.01
N VAL A 127 2.27 5.09 -9.49
CA VAL A 127 1.74 6.45 -9.58
C VAL A 127 1.80 7.11 -8.20
N ARG A 128 2.51 8.23 -8.09
CA ARG A 128 2.58 9.08 -6.91
C ARG A 128 1.67 10.29 -7.10
N PHE A 129 1.11 10.82 -6.02
CA PHE A 129 0.37 12.07 -6.04
C PHE A 129 1.32 13.25 -5.74
N SER A 130 1.10 14.41 -6.38
CA SER A 130 1.97 15.59 -6.22
C SER A 130 1.84 16.22 -4.83
N GLU A 131 0.65 16.13 -4.23
CA GLU A 131 0.31 16.65 -2.90
C GLU A 131 0.09 15.50 -1.91
N GLU A 132 0.99 14.51 -1.94
CA GLU A 132 0.92 13.31 -1.12
C GLU A 132 1.35 13.60 0.33
N GLU A 133 0.42 13.52 1.27
CA GLU A 133 0.66 13.73 2.70
C GLU A 133 0.31 12.49 3.55
N THR A 134 -0.36 11.50 2.96
CA THR A 134 -0.75 10.26 3.63
C THR A 134 0.38 9.24 3.65
N VAL A 135 1.09 9.12 2.53
CA VAL A 135 2.29 8.27 2.42
C VAL A 135 3.52 9.12 2.67
N VAL A 136 4.12 8.96 3.84
CA VAL A 136 5.33 9.70 4.25
C VAL A 136 6.47 8.73 4.48
N PRO A 137 7.57 8.84 3.71
CA PRO A 137 7.81 9.76 2.60
C PRO A 137 7.02 9.39 1.34
N SER A 138 6.58 10.37 0.56
CA SER A 138 5.79 10.14 -0.66
C SER A 138 6.54 9.32 -1.72
N GLU A 139 7.84 9.41 -1.72
CA GLU A 139 8.77 8.66 -2.57
C GLU A 139 8.73 7.15 -2.31
N SER A 140 8.16 6.71 -1.17
CA SER A 140 7.91 5.31 -0.87
C SER A 140 7.05 4.64 -1.97
N THR A 141 6.19 5.41 -2.63
CA THR A 141 5.41 4.96 -3.79
C THR A 141 6.30 4.48 -4.95
N TRP A 142 7.52 4.98 -5.05
CA TRP A 142 8.52 4.63 -6.06
C TRP A 142 9.68 3.81 -5.49
N PHE A 143 9.45 3.09 -4.39
CA PHE A 143 10.47 2.31 -3.68
C PHE A 143 11.66 3.11 -3.16
N SER A 144 11.53 4.42 -3.01
CA SER A 144 12.52 5.21 -2.27
C SER A 144 12.23 5.14 -0.78
N ALA A 145 13.26 5.13 0.04
CA ALA A 145 13.14 5.05 1.49
C ALA A 145 14.33 5.72 2.18
N TYR A 146 14.22 5.96 3.47
CA TYR A 146 15.40 6.25 4.27
C TYR A 146 16.30 5.01 4.31
N GLU A 147 17.60 5.22 4.17
CA GLU A 147 18.57 4.14 4.21
C GLU A 147 18.64 3.52 5.61
N ASP A 148 18.88 2.23 5.68
CA ASP A 148 19.00 1.55 6.96
C ASP A 148 20.25 2.04 7.75
N PRO A 149 20.20 1.97 9.09
CA PRO A 149 21.24 2.55 9.94
C PRO A 149 22.63 1.96 9.73
N GLU A 150 22.72 0.71 9.28
CA GLU A 150 24.00 0.00 9.10
C GLU A 150 24.75 0.44 7.85
N HIS A 151 24.02 1.00 6.87
CA HIS A 151 24.55 1.30 5.55
C HIS A 151 24.55 2.79 5.21
N ARG A 152 23.85 3.61 6.01
CA ARG A 152 23.77 5.04 5.75
C ARG A 152 24.96 5.80 6.32
N ARG A 153 25.24 6.95 5.71
CA ARG A 153 26.14 7.95 6.27
C ARG A 153 25.36 8.85 7.25
N ASP A 154 26.01 9.32 8.28
CA ASP A 154 25.39 10.14 9.34
C ASP A 154 24.80 11.47 8.85
N ASP A 155 25.33 12.01 7.75
CA ASP A 155 24.87 13.26 7.14
C ASP A 155 23.56 13.14 6.36
N VAL A 156 23.04 11.93 6.12
CA VAL A 156 21.86 11.67 5.28
C VAL A 156 20.67 11.01 6.00
N VAL A 157 20.63 11.06 7.31
CA VAL A 157 19.60 10.38 8.15
C VAL A 157 18.17 10.70 7.71
N ASN A 158 17.89 11.93 7.31
CA ASN A 158 16.57 12.42 6.91
C ASN A 158 16.39 12.50 5.39
N MET A 159 17.26 11.88 4.62
CA MET A 159 17.16 11.88 3.15
C MET A 159 16.73 10.49 2.66
N THR A 160 15.75 10.45 1.79
CA THR A 160 15.40 9.23 1.09
C THR A 160 16.39 8.94 -0.03
N ILE A 161 16.74 7.67 -0.19
CA ILE A 161 17.55 7.22 -1.33
C ILE A 161 16.62 6.72 -2.43
N PRO A 162 16.88 7.09 -3.69
CA PRO A 162 16.09 6.60 -4.82
C PRO A 162 16.21 5.09 -5.00
N LEU A 163 15.17 4.46 -5.57
CA LEU A 163 15.14 3.01 -5.85
C LEU A 163 16.46 2.50 -6.44
N ARG A 164 16.96 3.13 -7.52
CA ARG A 164 18.13 2.63 -8.27
C ARG A 164 19.44 2.68 -7.50
N THR A 165 19.49 3.42 -6.38
CA THR A 165 20.66 3.48 -5.49
C THR A 165 20.51 2.59 -4.25
N SER A 166 19.31 2.09 -3.98
CA SER A 166 19.01 1.22 -2.84
C SER A 166 19.65 -0.16 -2.98
N ARG A 167 19.88 -0.83 -1.86
CA ARG A 167 20.35 -2.23 -1.84
C ARG A 167 19.32 -3.18 -2.46
N LEU A 168 18.04 -2.97 -2.18
CA LEU A 168 16.95 -3.75 -2.78
C LEU A 168 17.08 -3.83 -4.31
N TYR A 169 17.41 -2.72 -4.94
CA TYR A 169 17.59 -2.66 -6.39
C TYR A 169 18.96 -3.20 -6.84
N LYS A 170 20.05 -2.77 -6.21
CA LYS A 170 21.42 -3.18 -6.60
C LYS A 170 21.62 -4.68 -6.50
N GLU A 171 21.14 -5.28 -5.44
CA GLU A 171 21.19 -6.73 -5.20
C GLU A 171 20.00 -7.47 -5.83
N ASP A 172 19.04 -6.73 -6.40
CA ASP A 172 17.86 -7.23 -7.10
C ASP A 172 17.03 -8.22 -6.29
N TRP A 173 16.66 -7.84 -5.07
CA TRP A 173 16.00 -8.71 -4.09
C TRP A 173 14.65 -9.25 -4.55
N ILE A 174 13.90 -8.44 -5.31
CA ILE A 174 12.53 -8.77 -5.77
C ILE A 174 12.35 -8.64 -7.29
N GLY A 175 13.43 -8.48 -8.08
CA GLY A 175 13.37 -8.46 -9.53
C GLY A 175 13.12 -7.11 -10.18
N LEU A 176 13.13 -6.00 -9.42
CA LEU A 176 12.87 -4.66 -9.98
C LEU A 176 13.96 -4.22 -10.95
N ARG A 177 15.23 -4.56 -10.71
CA ARG A 177 16.32 -4.24 -11.62
C ARG A 177 16.13 -4.92 -12.98
N HIS A 178 15.61 -6.16 -12.98
CA HIS A 178 15.29 -6.87 -14.21
C HIS A 178 14.15 -6.19 -14.97
N LEU A 179 13.07 -5.78 -14.28
CA LEU A 179 11.97 -5.04 -14.90
C LEU A 179 12.43 -3.69 -15.48
N ASP A 180 13.27 -2.97 -14.75
CA ASP A 180 13.82 -1.68 -15.18
C ASP A 180 14.69 -1.82 -16.43
N ALA A 181 15.59 -2.82 -16.46
CA ALA A 181 16.49 -3.08 -17.58
C ALA A 181 15.75 -3.37 -18.90
N ARG A 182 14.54 -3.94 -18.86
CA ARG A 182 13.71 -4.18 -20.05
C ARG A 182 12.64 -3.10 -20.30
N GLY A 183 12.66 -1.98 -19.54
CA GLY A 183 11.69 -0.89 -19.68
C GLY A 183 10.29 -1.26 -19.21
N SER A 184 10.16 -2.16 -18.24
CA SER A 184 8.89 -2.61 -17.67
C SER A 184 8.49 -1.86 -16.40
N LEU A 185 9.35 -1.03 -15.81
CA LEU A 185 8.97 -0.10 -14.75
C LEU A 185 8.49 1.23 -15.35
N ALA A 186 7.39 1.75 -14.83
CA ALA A 186 6.89 3.06 -15.17
C ALA A 186 6.58 3.85 -13.90
N PHE A 187 7.00 5.12 -13.90
CA PHE A 187 6.84 6.04 -12.78
C PHE A 187 6.05 7.26 -13.26
N HIS A 188 4.93 7.54 -12.61
CA HIS A 188 4.08 8.68 -12.94
C HIS A 188 3.80 9.51 -11.71
N THR A 189 3.62 10.82 -11.92
CA THR A 189 3.04 11.72 -10.92
C THR A 189 1.69 12.17 -11.42
N CYS A 190 0.67 12.03 -10.57
CA CYS A 190 -0.65 12.61 -10.80
C CYS A 190 -0.83 13.83 -9.90
N GLU A 191 -1.39 14.89 -10.43
CA GLU A 191 -1.69 16.09 -9.68
C GLU A 191 -2.82 15.83 -8.67
N GLY A 192 -2.66 16.37 -7.46
CA GLY A 192 -3.63 16.33 -6.38
C GLY A 192 -3.15 15.57 -5.15
N GLN A 193 -4.06 15.49 -4.18
CA GLN A 193 -3.86 14.82 -2.89
C GLN A 193 -3.96 13.30 -3.04
N HIS A 194 -3.66 12.59 -1.96
CA HIS A 194 -3.78 11.13 -1.89
C HIS A 194 -5.16 10.65 -2.37
N MET A 195 -5.18 9.72 -3.32
CA MET A 195 -6.37 9.15 -3.95
C MET A 195 -7.18 10.12 -4.85
N GLN A 196 -6.73 11.34 -5.06
CA GLN A 196 -7.34 12.29 -5.98
C GLN A 196 -6.93 11.99 -7.42
N LEU A 197 -7.78 11.26 -8.15
CA LEU A 197 -7.53 10.91 -9.54
C LEU A 197 -8.09 11.98 -10.48
N SER A 198 -7.22 12.83 -10.99
CA SER A 198 -7.60 13.79 -12.04
C SER A 198 -7.92 13.07 -13.35
N PRO A 199 -8.83 13.62 -14.21
CA PRO A 199 -9.13 13.02 -15.52
C PRO A 199 -7.90 12.78 -16.40
N PRO A 200 -6.91 13.70 -16.50
CA PRO A 200 -5.69 13.44 -17.25
C PRO A 200 -4.88 12.26 -16.73
N CYS A 201 -4.79 12.12 -15.39
CA CYS A 201 -4.09 11.01 -14.76
C CYS A 201 -4.77 9.67 -15.08
N LYS A 202 -6.10 9.60 -14.92
CA LYS A 202 -6.88 8.42 -15.29
C LYS A 202 -6.64 8.04 -16.73
N SER A 203 -6.83 8.98 -17.65
CA SER A 203 -6.68 8.77 -19.09
C SER A 203 -5.29 8.21 -19.41
N LEU A 204 -4.23 8.89 -18.95
CA LEU A 204 -2.86 8.47 -19.19
C LEU A 204 -2.62 7.02 -18.74
N VAL A 205 -2.95 6.71 -17.49
CA VAL A 205 -2.57 5.41 -16.89
C VAL A 205 -3.44 4.29 -17.46
N PHE A 206 -4.75 4.48 -17.51
CA PHE A 206 -5.66 3.41 -17.94
C PHE A 206 -5.53 3.12 -19.44
N HIS A 207 -5.46 4.12 -20.30
CA HIS A 207 -5.31 3.89 -21.74
C HIS A 207 -3.94 3.30 -22.11
N THR A 208 -2.91 3.56 -21.32
CA THR A 208 -1.55 3.08 -21.63
C THR A 208 -1.30 1.67 -21.09
N TYR A 209 -1.85 1.33 -19.92
CA TYR A 209 -1.41 0.14 -19.19
C TYR A 209 -2.51 -0.85 -18.84
N VAL A 210 -3.78 -0.54 -19.06
CA VAL A 210 -4.89 -1.39 -18.62
C VAL A 210 -5.73 -1.83 -19.81
N GLY A 211 -5.87 -3.13 -19.98
CA GLY A 211 -6.72 -3.73 -21.01
C GLY A 211 -6.12 -3.65 -22.42
N HIS A 212 -6.85 -4.22 -23.38
CA HIS A 212 -6.65 -3.92 -24.78
C HIS A 212 -7.34 -2.59 -25.10
N PRO A 213 -6.93 -1.81 -26.13
CA PRO A 213 -7.36 -0.44 -26.40
C PRO A 213 -8.85 -0.30 -26.81
N ARG A 214 -9.75 -0.91 -26.05
CA ARG A 214 -11.22 -0.88 -26.25
C ARG A 214 -12.00 -0.44 -25.01
N PHE A 215 -11.35 0.10 -23.97
CA PHE A 215 -12.10 0.83 -22.96
C PHE A 215 -12.39 2.22 -23.53
N ASP A 216 -13.60 2.36 -24.13
CA ASP A 216 -14.13 3.66 -24.47
C ASP A 216 -14.49 4.46 -23.19
N GLU A 217 -14.71 5.72 -23.37
CA GLU A 217 -15.04 6.65 -22.28
C GLU A 217 -16.29 6.20 -21.47
N ALA A 218 -17.20 5.46 -22.11
CA ALA A 218 -18.38 4.86 -21.49
C ALA A 218 -18.01 3.75 -20.51
N SER A 219 -17.03 2.91 -20.83
CA SER A 219 -16.53 1.84 -19.94
C SER A 219 -15.82 2.42 -18.73
N MET A 220 -15.13 3.56 -18.86
CA MET A 220 -14.49 4.28 -17.75
C MET A 220 -15.53 4.86 -16.78
N ASN A 221 -16.60 5.45 -17.32
CA ASN A 221 -17.70 6.00 -16.51
C ASN A 221 -18.47 4.91 -15.75
N ILE A 222 -18.63 3.72 -16.34
CA ILE A 222 -19.22 2.55 -15.68
C ILE A 222 -18.35 2.10 -14.51
N LEU A 223 -17.03 2.01 -14.67
CA LEU A 223 -16.11 1.62 -13.60
C LEU A 223 -16.14 2.63 -12.44
N GLU A 224 -16.18 3.92 -12.75
CA GLU A 224 -16.35 5.01 -11.78
C GLU A 224 -17.69 4.90 -11.02
N GLY A 225 -18.76 4.60 -11.74
CA GLY A 225 -20.08 4.35 -11.16
C GLY A 225 -20.06 3.17 -10.18
N PHE A 226 -19.43 2.07 -10.53
CA PHE A 226 -19.29 0.90 -9.64
C PHE A 226 -18.42 1.18 -8.42
N MET A 227 -17.32 1.91 -8.56
CA MET A 227 -16.47 2.30 -7.43
C MET A 227 -17.22 3.21 -6.45
N ASN A 228 -17.95 4.19 -6.96
CA ASN A 228 -18.75 5.08 -6.12
C ASN A 228 -19.90 4.33 -5.42
N ILE A 229 -20.61 3.45 -6.12
CA ILE A 229 -21.70 2.63 -5.55
C ILE A 229 -21.15 1.68 -4.47
N SER A 230 -19.99 1.05 -4.70
CA SER A 230 -19.37 0.16 -3.72
C SER A 230 -18.94 0.92 -2.46
N LEU A 231 -18.40 2.12 -2.60
CA LEU A 231 -18.02 2.96 -1.46
C LEU A 231 -19.24 3.43 -0.67
N TYR A 232 -20.30 3.88 -1.37
CA TYR A 232 -21.57 4.24 -0.73
C TYR A 232 -22.23 3.04 -0.04
N ALA A 233 -22.23 1.86 -0.65
CA ALA A 233 -22.78 0.64 -0.06
C ALA A 233 -22.03 0.26 1.23
N LEU A 234 -20.71 0.33 1.24
CA LEU A 234 -19.90 0.06 2.43
C LEU A 234 -20.15 1.08 3.55
N ILE A 235 -20.30 2.35 3.19
CA ILE A 235 -20.66 3.42 4.16
C ILE A 235 -22.06 3.17 4.72
N CYS A 236 -23.05 2.84 3.87
CA CYS A 236 -24.41 2.56 4.32
C CYS A 236 -24.49 1.30 5.19
N ILE A 237 -23.75 0.24 4.86
CA ILE A 237 -23.66 -0.98 5.68
C ILE A 237 -23.01 -0.64 7.04
N GLY A 238 -21.93 0.13 7.05
CA GLY A 238 -21.30 0.59 8.28
C GLY A 238 -22.24 1.43 9.16
N LEU A 239 -22.99 2.35 8.57
CA LEU A 239 -23.98 3.16 9.28
C LEU A 239 -25.16 2.31 9.80
N MET A 240 -25.65 1.33 9.01
CA MET A 240 -26.71 0.41 9.47
C MET A 240 -26.25 -0.48 10.63
N ILE A 241 -25.01 -0.95 10.61
CA ILE A 241 -24.43 -1.73 11.72
C ILE A 241 -24.31 -0.83 12.97
N CYS A 242 -23.85 0.42 12.79
CA CYS A 242 -23.73 1.39 13.88
C CYS A 242 -25.10 1.74 14.47
N MET A 243 -26.10 2.00 13.64
CA MET A 243 -27.47 2.28 14.08
C MET A 243 -28.14 1.08 14.77
N ARG A 244 -27.93 -0.15 14.28
CA ARG A 244 -28.41 -1.37 14.97
C ARG A 244 -27.77 -1.58 16.34
N ARG A 245 -26.52 -1.12 16.56
CA ARG A 245 -25.87 -1.18 17.88
C ARG A 245 -26.36 -0.08 18.82
N LEU A 246 -26.76 1.08 18.28
CA LEU A 246 -27.29 2.20 19.06
C LEU A 246 -28.79 2.04 19.36
N TYR A 247 -29.54 1.35 18.51
CA TYR A 247 -30.98 1.11 18.64
C TYR A 247 -31.25 -0.33 19.09
N ARG A 248 -30.73 -0.72 20.26
CA ARG A 248 -31.27 -1.87 20.98
C ARG A 248 -32.45 -1.34 21.80
N PRO A 249 -33.71 -1.74 21.50
CA PRO A 249 -34.83 -1.35 22.35
C PRO A 249 -34.61 -1.92 23.76
N PRO A 250 -34.92 -1.16 24.83
CA PRO A 250 -34.87 -1.71 26.17
C PRO A 250 -36.08 -2.64 26.34
N GLY A 251 -35.82 -3.87 26.69
CA GLY A 251 -36.84 -4.76 27.20
C GLY A 251 -37.15 -5.97 26.33
N ASP A 252 -36.56 -7.10 26.71
CA ASP A 252 -37.22 -8.41 26.82
C ASP A 252 -36.39 -9.30 27.76
N ASP A 253 -36.24 -8.82 29.01
CA ASP A 253 -35.97 -9.67 30.16
C ASP A 253 -37.31 -9.87 30.87
N ALA A 254 -38.11 -10.80 30.37
CA ALA A 254 -39.28 -11.26 31.07
C ALA A 254 -39.32 -12.78 31.02
N THR A 255 -39.03 -13.35 32.18
CA THR A 255 -39.63 -14.56 32.74
C THR A 255 -39.42 -15.90 32.05
N HIS A 256 -38.63 -16.72 32.67
CA HIS A 256 -39.10 -18.04 33.09
C HIS A 256 -38.44 -18.46 34.40
N VAL A 257 -39.16 -18.15 35.51
CA VAL A 257 -39.08 -18.86 36.75
C VAL A 257 -40.22 -19.88 36.72
N THR A 258 -39.90 -21.11 36.68
CA THR A 258 -40.50 -22.26 37.39
C THR A 258 -39.61 -23.46 37.23
#